data_f8af3f6384c20716a9ad694c7dd907a5
#
_entry.id   f8af3f6384c20716a9ad694c7dd907a5
#
_cell.length_a   1.000
_cell.length_b   1.000
_cell.length_c   1.000
_cell.angle_alpha   90.00
_cell.angle_beta   90.00
_cell.angle_gamma   90.00
#
_symmetry.space_group_name_H-M   'P 1'
#
loop_
_entity.id
_entity.type
_entity.pdbx_description
1 polymer ?
#
loop_
_entity_poly.entity_id
_entity_poly.type
_entity_poly.pdbx_seq_one_letter_code
_entity_poly.pdbx_strand_id
1 'polypeptide(L)'
;HMGLDGINISLDTLDRKQFHRLTGTDGVDAVVDAVAACVSAGLKTKINSVLLSETKSQILRLAHLAQEMPVDVRFIEVMPIGFGRFEKGPTEDEVLQILQAKYPDLAYRRDVRGNGPAVYYGSSLLQGYIGFIAANTHRFCDECNRMRLTSTGFLKPCLCYDSGIDLKAVLRGGSGDSLTAALTRAVKSK
;
A
#
# COMPACT_ATOMS: atom_id res chain seq x y z
N HIS A 1 6.02 13.87 -22.39
CA HIS A 1 5.96 12.53 -21.77
C HIS A 1 7.11 12.42 -20.75
N MET A 2 6.75 12.37 -19.46
CA MET A 2 7.73 12.23 -18.37
C MET A 2 8.08 10.77 -18.03
N GLY A 3 7.62 9.78 -18.83
CA GLY A 3 7.94 8.36 -18.67
C GLY A 3 7.38 7.71 -17.40
N LEU A 4 6.26 8.21 -16.86
CA LEU A 4 5.60 7.62 -15.70
C LEU A 4 4.79 6.39 -16.13
N ASP A 5 5.09 5.22 -15.57
CA ASP A 5 4.40 3.96 -15.88
C ASP A 5 3.13 3.72 -15.06
N GLY A 6 3.04 4.35 -13.90
CA GLY A 6 1.89 4.19 -13.02
C GLY A 6 1.97 5.06 -11.77
N ILE A 7 0.85 5.15 -11.07
CA ILE A 7 0.71 5.99 -9.88
C ILE A 7 -0.01 5.22 -8.76
N ASN A 8 0.36 5.53 -7.52
CA ASN A 8 -0.37 5.10 -6.34
C ASN A 8 -0.96 6.33 -5.65
N ILE A 9 -2.26 6.32 -5.39
CA ILE A 9 -3.00 7.39 -4.74
C ILE A 9 -3.55 6.86 -3.43
N SER A 10 -3.35 7.59 -2.33
CA SER A 10 -3.91 7.22 -1.02
C SER A 10 -5.33 7.74 -0.89
N LEU A 11 -6.26 6.85 -0.50
CA LEU A 11 -7.66 7.20 -0.27
C LEU A 11 -8.29 6.18 0.70
N ASP A 12 -8.46 6.57 1.96
CA ASP A 12 -8.96 5.68 3.01
C ASP A 12 -10.47 5.74 3.18
N THR A 13 -11.13 6.75 2.62
CA THR A 13 -12.57 6.98 2.73
C THR A 13 -13.09 7.86 1.59
N LEU A 14 -14.35 7.65 1.21
CA LEU A 14 -15.12 8.54 0.31
C LEU A 14 -16.12 9.41 1.07
N ASP A 15 -16.14 9.32 2.40
CA ASP A 15 -16.95 10.22 3.23
C ASP A 15 -16.18 11.52 3.52
N ARG A 16 -16.75 12.67 3.15
CA ARG A 16 -16.09 13.98 3.27
C ARG A 16 -15.71 14.32 4.71
N LYS A 17 -16.60 14.05 5.68
CA LYS A 17 -16.34 14.36 7.09
C LYS A 17 -15.24 13.46 7.65
N GLN A 18 -15.28 12.17 7.28
CA GLN A 18 -14.25 11.23 7.67
C GLN A 18 -12.90 11.56 7.02
N PHE A 19 -12.90 11.93 5.74
CA PHE A 19 -11.71 12.38 5.02
C PHE A 19 -11.07 13.60 5.71
N HIS A 20 -11.88 14.62 6.02
CA HIS A 20 -11.40 15.80 6.76
C HIS A 20 -10.78 15.41 8.11
N ARG A 21 -11.43 14.52 8.86
CA ARG A 21 -10.95 14.05 10.16
C ARG A 21 -9.61 13.32 10.07
N LEU A 22 -9.42 12.50 9.03
CA LEU A 22 -8.19 11.72 8.82
C LEU A 22 -7.04 12.55 8.24
N THR A 23 -7.33 13.50 7.37
CA THR A 23 -6.31 14.24 6.60
C THR A 23 -6.09 15.67 7.06
N GLY A 24 -7.03 16.23 7.83
CA GLY A 24 -7.04 17.65 8.21
C GLY A 24 -7.45 18.60 7.10
N THR A 25 -7.89 18.07 5.94
CA THR A 25 -8.25 18.88 4.76
C THR A 25 -9.58 18.44 4.15
N ASP A 26 -10.23 19.34 3.42
CA ASP A 26 -11.37 19.04 2.55
C ASP A 26 -10.84 18.79 1.14
N GLY A 27 -11.10 17.64 0.57
CA GLY A 27 -10.52 17.38 -0.76
C GLY A 27 -10.75 15.98 -1.31
N VAL A 28 -11.67 15.20 -0.73
CA VAL A 28 -11.95 13.83 -1.20
C VAL A 28 -12.34 13.81 -2.68
N ASP A 29 -13.14 14.78 -3.12
CA ASP A 29 -13.57 14.87 -4.53
C ASP A 29 -12.39 15.14 -5.46
N ALA A 30 -11.48 16.04 -5.06
CA ALA A 30 -10.26 16.31 -5.83
C ALA A 30 -9.35 15.07 -5.95
N VAL A 31 -9.34 14.20 -4.93
CA VAL A 31 -8.61 12.94 -5.02
C VAL A 31 -9.28 11.98 -6.02
N VAL A 32 -10.60 11.89 -6.01
CA VAL A 32 -11.36 11.06 -6.97
C VAL A 32 -11.18 11.59 -8.40
N ASP A 33 -11.25 12.90 -8.59
CA ASP A 33 -11.00 13.56 -9.88
C ASP A 33 -9.56 13.28 -10.37
N ALA A 34 -8.59 13.32 -9.47
CA ALA A 34 -7.20 12.97 -9.82
C ALA A 34 -7.05 11.50 -10.25
N VAL A 35 -7.78 10.58 -9.60
CA VAL A 35 -7.82 9.16 -10.03
C VAL A 35 -8.37 9.06 -11.44
N ALA A 36 -9.51 9.71 -11.73
CA ALA A 36 -10.12 9.70 -13.06
C ALA A 36 -9.22 10.32 -14.13
N ALA A 37 -8.53 11.41 -13.80
CA ALA A 37 -7.56 12.06 -14.69
C ALA A 37 -6.37 11.15 -15.01
N CYS A 38 -5.84 10.44 -14.02
CA CYS A 38 -4.74 9.48 -14.22
C CYS A 38 -5.16 8.31 -15.12
N VAL A 39 -6.37 7.78 -14.92
CA VAL A 39 -6.94 6.73 -15.78
C VAL A 39 -7.10 7.24 -17.21
N SER A 40 -7.68 8.43 -17.38
CA SER A 40 -7.86 9.07 -18.70
C SER A 40 -6.53 9.33 -19.42
N ALA A 41 -5.46 9.59 -18.66
CA ALA A 41 -4.11 9.72 -19.19
C ALA A 41 -3.43 8.38 -19.54
N GLY A 42 -4.11 7.25 -19.35
CA GLY A 42 -3.57 5.91 -19.61
C GLY A 42 -2.55 5.40 -18.57
N LEU A 43 -2.48 6.03 -17.40
CA LEU A 43 -1.59 5.60 -16.33
C LEU A 43 -2.16 4.38 -15.58
N LYS A 44 -1.30 3.41 -15.26
CA LYS A 44 -1.67 2.32 -14.34
C LYS A 44 -1.92 2.89 -12.95
N THR A 45 -3.19 3.07 -12.61
CA THR A 45 -3.59 3.74 -11.38
C THR A 45 -3.97 2.75 -10.29
N LYS A 46 -3.41 2.94 -9.09
CA LYS A 46 -3.72 2.14 -7.91
C LYS A 46 -4.14 3.05 -6.76
N ILE A 47 -5.21 2.68 -6.08
CA ILE A 47 -5.68 3.33 -4.87
C ILE A 47 -5.21 2.50 -3.68
N ASN A 48 -4.57 3.13 -2.71
CA ASN A 48 -4.19 2.53 -1.43
C ASN A 48 -5.14 3.00 -0.34
N SER A 49 -5.73 2.07 0.38
CA SER A 49 -6.59 2.32 1.52
C SER A 49 -6.10 1.54 2.73
N VAL A 50 -5.76 2.24 3.80
CA VAL A 50 -5.41 1.60 5.07
C VAL A 50 -6.71 1.20 5.78
N LEU A 51 -6.75 -0.05 6.24
CA LEU A 51 -7.88 -0.63 6.94
C LEU A 51 -7.95 -0.15 8.39
N LEU A 52 -8.69 0.90 8.64
CA LEU A 52 -8.98 1.39 9.98
C LEU A 52 -10.37 0.91 10.43
N SER A 53 -10.57 0.73 11.74
CA SER A 53 -11.89 0.35 12.28
C SER A 53 -12.97 1.35 11.88
N GLU A 54 -12.66 2.64 11.91
CA GLU A 54 -13.59 3.71 11.55
C GLU A 54 -13.91 3.77 10.05
N THR A 55 -13.03 3.28 9.17
CA THR A 55 -13.27 3.25 7.70
C THR A 55 -13.86 1.94 7.20
N LYS A 56 -14.17 0.97 8.07
CA LYS A 56 -14.75 -0.33 7.69
C LYS A 56 -16.00 -0.20 6.81
N SER A 57 -16.86 0.78 7.07
CA SER A 57 -18.05 1.06 6.26
C SER A 57 -17.75 1.56 4.83
N GLN A 58 -16.51 1.94 4.54
CA GLN A 58 -16.10 2.47 3.24
C GLN A 58 -15.57 1.39 2.28
N ILE A 59 -15.34 0.17 2.77
CA ILE A 59 -14.72 -0.92 1.99
C ILE A 59 -15.46 -1.15 0.67
N LEU A 60 -16.78 -1.32 0.69
CA LEU A 60 -17.57 -1.56 -0.52
C LEU A 60 -17.59 -0.33 -1.45
N ARG A 61 -17.62 0.88 -0.89
CA ARG A 61 -17.61 2.12 -1.68
C ARG A 61 -16.26 2.30 -2.38
N LEU A 62 -15.16 2.02 -1.69
CA LEU A 62 -13.82 2.09 -2.27
C LEU A 62 -13.64 0.99 -3.34
N ALA A 63 -14.07 -0.24 -3.05
CA ALA A 63 -14.02 -1.34 -4.02
C ALA A 63 -14.85 -1.03 -5.28
N HIS A 64 -15.94 -0.28 -5.15
CA HIS A 64 -16.78 0.14 -6.28
C HIS A 64 -16.01 1.00 -7.30
N LEU A 65 -14.98 1.73 -6.88
CA LEU A 65 -14.12 2.48 -7.81
C LEU A 65 -13.44 1.54 -8.83
N ALA A 66 -13.09 0.31 -8.42
CA ALA A 66 -12.54 -0.69 -9.34
C ALA A 66 -13.61 -1.30 -10.27
N GLN A 67 -14.90 -1.13 -9.96
CA GLN A 67 -16.00 -1.48 -10.86
C GLN A 67 -16.25 -0.38 -11.89
N GLU A 68 -16.15 0.89 -11.49
CA GLU A 68 -16.40 2.05 -12.36
C GLU A 68 -15.23 2.39 -13.27
N MET A 69 -14.01 2.11 -12.85
CA MET A 69 -12.76 2.49 -13.54
C MET A 69 -11.75 1.35 -13.53
N PRO A 70 -10.83 1.28 -14.52
CA PRO A 70 -9.76 0.29 -14.55
C PRO A 70 -8.63 0.64 -13.54
N VAL A 71 -8.99 0.70 -12.26
CA VAL A 71 -8.07 0.97 -11.14
C VAL A 71 -7.96 -0.23 -10.23
N ASP A 72 -6.78 -0.45 -9.65
CA ASP A 72 -6.63 -1.46 -8.60
C ASP A 72 -6.85 -0.80 -7.25
N VAL A 73 -7.79 -1.27 -6.45
CA VAL A 73 -8.01 -0.82 -5.07
C VAL A 73 -7.31 -1.78 -4.13
N ARG A 74 -6.32 -1.29 -3.37
CA ARG A 74 -5.52 -2.08 -2.45
C ARG A 74 -5.86 -1.74 -1.01
N PHE A 75 -6.35 -2.71 -0.28
CA PHE A 75 -6.57 -2.65 1.15
C PHE A 75 -5.31 -3.08 1.89
N ILE A 76 -4.86 -2.25 2.82
CA ILE A 76 -3.61 -2.43 3.55
C ILE A 76 -3.94 -2.57 5.03
N GLU A 77 -3.60 -3.68 5.64
CA GLU A 77 -3.73 -3.84 7.09
C GLU A 77 -2.87 -2.79 7.81
N VAL A 78 -3.44 -2.21 8.87
CA VAL A 78 -2.72 -1.23 9.68
C VAL A 78 -1.50 -1.89 10.31
N MET A 79 -0.32 -1.32 10.06
CA MET A 79 0.93 -1.86 10.60
C MET A 79 1.16 -1.34 12.04
N PRO A 80 1.74 -2.15 12.95
CA PRO A 80 1.99 -1.76 14.34
C PRO A 80 3.21 -0.82 14.47
N ILE A 81 3.21 0.28 13.70
CA ILE A 81 4.27 1.30 13.67
C ILE A 81 3.69 2.69 13.94
N GLY A 82 4.43 3.52 14.66
CA GLY A 82 3.95 4.86 15.02
C GLY A 82 2.60 4.81 15.71
N PHE A 83 1.65 5.63 15.26
CA PHE A 83 0.27 5.63 15.77
C PHE A 83 -0.49 4.33 15.46
N GLY A 84 -0.11 3.59 14.43
CA GLY A 84 -0.73 2.31 14.08
C GLY A 84 -0.58 1.23 15.17
N ARG A 85 0.30 1.42 16.16
CA ARG A 85 0.41 0.53 17.34
C ARG A 85 -0.86 0.52 18.20
N PHE A 86 -1.62 1.58 18.14
CA PHE A 86 -2.85 1.79 18.94
C PHE A 86 -4.11 1.59 18.10
N GLU A 87 -3.95 1.43 16.78
CA GLU A 87 -5.05 1.25 15.86
C GLU A 87 -5.34 -0.22 15.60
N LYS A 88 -6.62 -0.53 15.43
CA LYS A 88 -7.09 -1.83 14.95
C LYS A 88 -7.91 -1.60 13.70
N GLY A 89 -7.81 -2.51 12.78
CA GLY A 89 -8.60 -2.51 11.56
C GLY A 89 -9.10 -3.91 11.24
N PRO A 90 -10.01 -4.05 10.29
CA PRO A 90 -10.43 -5.35 9.81
C PRO A 90 -9.24 -6.07 9.16
N THR A 91 -9.24 -7.39 9.29
CA THR A 91 -8.28 -8.28 8.64
C THR A 91 -8.60 -8.46 7.16
N GLU A 92 -7.63 -8.98 6.38
CA GLU A 92 -7.87 -9.38 4.99
C GLU A 92 -9.09 -10.29 4.86
N ASP A 93 -9.20 -11.33 5.71
CA ASP A 93 -10.29 -12.30 5.67
C ASP A 93 -11.66 -11.65 5.90
N GLU A 94 -11.75 -10.73 6.89
CA GLU A 94 -13.00 -9.99 7.15
C GLU A 94 -13.40 -9.10 5.97
N VAL A 95 -12.42 -8.44 5.34
CA VAL A 95 -12.67 -7.60 4.16
C VAL A 95 -13.07 -8.46 2.97
N LEU A 96 -12.40 -9.61 2.77
CA LEU A 96 -12.71 -10.53 1.69
C LEU A 96 -14.13 -11.07 1.81
N GLN A 97 -14.59 -11.43 3.01
CA GLN A 97 -15.97 -11.83 3.25
C GLN A 97 -16.98 -10.73 2.88
N ILE A 98 -16.71 -9.47 3.26
CA ILE A 98 -17.56 -8.32 2.90
C ILE A 98 -17.62 -8.17 1.37
N LEU A 99 -16.48 -8.30 0.70
CA LEU A 99 -16.40 -8.14 -0.75
C LEU A 99 -17.04 -9.30 -1.51
N GLN A 100 -16.88 -10.54 -1.06
CA GLN A 100 -17.49 -11.72 -1.69
C GLN A 100 -19.01 -11.72 -1.58
N ALA A 101 -19.58 -11.12 -0.56
CA ALA A 101 -21.02 -10.92 -0.47
C ALA A 101 -21.56 -10.00 -1.59
N LYS A 102 -20.75 -9.05 -2.08
CA LYS A 102 -21.09 -8.13 -3.19
C LYS A 102 -20.63 -8.64 -4.55
N TYR A 103 -19.49 -9.32 -4.59
CA TYR A 103 -18.83 -9.87 -5.79
C TYR A 103 -18.66 -11.39 -5.61
N PRO A 104 -19.68 -12.21 -5.87
CA PRO A 104 -19.67 -13.65 -5.55
C PRO A 104 -18.61 -14.46 -6.30
N ASP A 105 -18.17 -13.97 -7.46
CA ASP A 105 -17.12 -14.57 -8.29
C ASP A 105 -15.72 -14.00 -8.00
N LEU A 106 -15.58 -13.20 -6.92
CA LEU A 106 -14.29 -12.64 -6.53
C LEU A 106 -13.32 -13.76 -6.15
N ALA A 107 -12.28 -13.93 -6.95
CA ALA A 107 -11.31 -15.01 -6.82
C ALA A 107 -9.88 -14.52 -6.95
N TYR A 108 -8.97 -15.22 -6.28
CA TYR A 108 -7.53 -14.97 -6.36
C TYR A 108 -7.01 -15.01 -7.79
N ARG A 109 -6.13 -14.08 -8.12
CA ARG A 109 -5.45 -13.97 -9.42
C ARG A 109 -3.94 -14.03 -9.23
N ARG A 110 -3.30 -14.85 -10.04
CA ARG A 110 -1.82 -14.98 -10.04
C ARG A 110 -1.11 -13.89 -10.84
N ASP A 111 -1.85 -12.95 -11.38
CA ASP A 111 -1.30 -11.88 -12.24
C ASP A 111 -0.36 -10.98 -11.43
N VAL A 112 0.86 -10.82 -11.91
CA VAL A 112 1.83 -9.91 -11.32
C VAL A 112 1.45 -8.47 -11.70
N ARG A 113 1.02 -7.69 -10.70
CA ARG A 113 0.58 -6.30 -10.90
C ARG A 113 1.53 -5.28 -10.26
N GLY A 114 2.82 -5.47 -10.46
CA GLY A 114 3.89 -4.62 -9.96
C GLY A 114 4.83 -5.34 -8.99
N ASN A 115 5.77 -4.62 -8.40
CA ASN A 115 6.87 -5.17 -7.57
C ASN A 115 6.54 -5.12 -6.06
N GLY A 116 5.28 -5.04 -5.69
CA GLY A 116 4.86 -4.96 -4.28
C GLY A 116 4.36 -6.30 -3.74
N PRO A 117 4.18 -6.40 -2.41
CA PRO A 117 3.74 -7.63 -1.74
C PRO A 117 2.22 -7.85 -1.81
N ALA A 118 1.50 -7.06 -2.60
CA ALA A 118 0.05 -7.18 -2.69
C ALA A 118 -0.36 -8.44 -3.44
N VAL A 119 -1.28 -9.20 -2.86
CA VAL A 119 -2.02 -10.27 -3.54
C VAL A 119 -3.29 -9.68 -4.16
N TYR A 120 -3.75 -10.25 -5.28
CA TYR A 120 -4.86 -9.65 -6.03
C TYR A 120 -6.00 -10.63 -6.27
N TYR A 121 -7.22 -10.08 -6.25
CA TYR A 121 -8.47 -10.77 -6.54
C TYR A 121 -9.20 -10.05 -7.67
N GLY A 122 -9.82 -10.78 -8.56
CA GLY A 122 -10.61 -10.27 -9.67
C GLY A 122 -12.02 -10.84 -9.68
N SER A 123 -12.95 -10.09 -10.22
CA SER A 123 -14.34 -10.47 -10.45
C SER A 123 -14.75 -10.02 -11.85
N SER A 124 -15.69 -10.69 -12.47
CA SER A 124 -16.28 -10.29 -13.76
C SER A 124 -16.98 -8.92 -13.71
N LEU A 125 -17.33 -8.46 -12.50
CA LEU A 125 -17.97 -7.17 -12.26
C LEU A 125 -16.99 -6.01 -12.11
N LEU A 126 -15.68 -6.28 -12.08
CA LEU A 126 -14.64 -5.27 -11.85
C LEU A 126 -13.87 -5.01 -13.16
N GLN A 127 -13.58 -3.74 -13.45
CA GLN A 127 -12.66 -3.33 -14.50
C GLN A 127 -11.19 -3.43 -14.06
N GLY A 128 -10.94 -3.21 -12.77
CA GLY A 128 -9.64 -3.38 -12.12
C GLY A 128 -9.65 -4.56 -11.15
N TYR A 129 -8.77 -4.51 -10.15
CA TYR A 129 -8.58 -5.60 -9.19
C TYR A 129 -8.71 -5.08 -7.76
N ILE A 130 -9.04 -6.00 -6.85
CA ILE A 130 -8.91 -5.78 -5.41
C ILE A 130 -7.57 -6.37 -4.96
N GLY A 131 -6.73 -5.58 -4.34
CA GLY A 131 -5.45 -6.00 -3.79
C GLY A 131 -5.46 -6.00 -2.26
N PHE A 132 -4.67 -6.88 -1.66
CA PHE A 132 -4.44 -6.89 -0.21
C PHE A 132 -2.96 -6.84 0.11
N ILE A 133 -2.61 -6.07 1.13
CA ILE A 133 -1.30 -6.06 1.77
C ILE A 133 -1.52 -6.43 3.24
N ALA A 134 -1.49 -7.73 3.52
CA ALA A 134 -1.77 -8.31 4.83
C ALA A 134 -0.50 -8.30 5.69
N ALA A 135 -0.22 -7.16 6.32
CA ALA A 135 1.00 -6.99 7.11
C ALA A 135 1.01 -7.76 8.44
N ASN A 136 -0.18 -8.12 8.95
CA ASN A 136 -0.33 -8.78 10.25
C ASN A 136 -0.81 -10.23 10.13
N THR A 137 -1.79 -10.50 9.26
CA THR A 137 -2.44 -11.81 9.14
C THR A 137 -1.67 -12.77 8.23
N HIS A 138 -1.27 -12.32 7.05
CA HIS A 138 -0.50 -13.10 6.08
C HIS A 138 0.84 -12.42 5.82
N ARG A 139 1.76 -12.55 6.80
CA ARG A 139 3.05 -11.87 6.75
C ARG A 139 3.84 -12.31 5.52
N PHE A 140 4.18 -11.36 4.67
CA PHE A 140 4.99 -11.55 3.45
C PHE A 140 6.48 -11.25 3.67
N CYS A 141 6.97 -11.38 4.91
CA CYS A 141 8.35 -10.98 5.27
C CYS A 141 9.39 -11.71 4.43
N ASP A 142 9.21 -13.00 4.17
CA ASP A 142 10.16 -13.84 3.42
C ASP A 142 10.25 -13.44 1.93
N GLU A 143 9.18 -12.89 1.37
CA GLU A 143 9.11 -12.41 -0.02
C GLU A 143 9.29 -10.90 -0.14
N CYS A 144 9.44 -10.20 0.97
CA CYS A 144 9.48 -8.74 0.98
C CYS A 144 10.82 -8.21 0.44
N ASN A 145 10.78 -7.47 -0.65
CA ASN A 145 11.91 -6.85 -1.31
C ASN A 145 12.12 -5.37 -0.93
N ARG A 146 11.52 -4.90 0.18
CA ARG A 146 11.53 -3.48 0.56
C ARG A 146 12.63 -3.17 1.54
N MET A 147 13.36 -2.09 1.27
CA MET A 147 14.30 -1.44 2.18
C MET A 147 13.97 0.05 2.24
N ARG A 148 14.42 0.72 3.28
CA ARG A 148 14.14 2.15 3.48
C ARG A 148 15.42 2.90 3.79
N LEU A 149 15.74 3.89 2.96
CA LEU A 149 16.76 4.87 3.24
C LEU A 149 16.09 6.12 3.84
N THR A 150 16.51 6.50 5.04
CA THR A 150 16.04 7.73 5.69
C THR A 150 16.74 8.96 5.09
N SER A 151 16.16 10.14 5.31
CA SER A 151 16.77 11.42 4.92
C SER A 151 18.12 11.68 5.60
N THR A 152 18.40 11.02 6.72
CA THR A 152 19.67 11.10 7.44
C THR A 152 20.73 10.13 6.93
N GLY A 153 20.41 9.29 5.95
CA GLY A 153 21.34 8.32 5.37
C GLY A 153 21.40 6.98 6.10
N PHE A 154 20.39 6.66 6.93
CA PHE A 154 20.30 5.40 7.63
C PHE A 154 19.45 4.41 6.81
N LEU A 155 20.00 3.22 6.48
CA LEU A 155 19.33 2.18 5.71
C LEU A 155 18.68 1.16 6.64
N LYS A 156 17.36 1.11 6.65
CA LYS A 156 16.54 0.15 7.40
C LYS A 156 16.15 -1.03 6.49
N PRO A 157 16.40 -2.28 6.90
CA PRO A 157 15.97 -3.45 6.14
C PRO A 157 14.46 -3.65 6.18
N CYS A 158 13.79 -3.14 7.22
CA CYS A 158 12.35 -3.25 7.40
C CYS A 158 11.78 -1.92 7.94
N LEU A 159 10.52 -1.63 7.61
CA LEU A 159 9.80 -0.47 8.16
C LEU A 159 9.50 -0.63 9.64
N CYS A 160 9.25 -1.87 10.10
CA CYS A 160 8.80 -2.17 11.45
C CYS A 160 9.95 -2.20 12.49
N TYR A 161 11.20 -2.23 12.06
CA TYR A 161 12.36 -2.28 12.97
C TYR A 161 13.19 -1.02 12.90
N ASP A 162 13.79 -0.63 14.02
CA ASP A 162 14.69 0.52 14.10
C ASP A 162 16.16 0.14 13.83
N SER A 163 16.45 -1.14 13.68
CA SER A 163 17.75 -1.64 13.26
C SER A 163 18.08 -1.27 11.82
N GLY A 164 19.35 -1.09 11.52
CA GLY A 164 19.81 -0.77 10.16
C GLY A 164 21.29 -0.40 10.13
N ILE A 165 21.71 0.21 9.02
CA ILE A 165 23.09 0.58 8.76
C ILE A 165 23.18 2.07 8.46
N ASP A 166 24.09 2.79 9.11
CA ASP A 166 24.38 4.18 8.79
C ASP A 166 25.26 4.24 7.52
N LEU A 167 24.59 4.33 6.35
CA LEU A 167 25.28 4.46 5.06
C LEU A 167 26.00 5.79 4.92
N LYS A 168 25.56 6.84 5.62
CA LYS A 168 26.25 8.13 5.60
C LYS A 168 27.63 8.02 6.25
N ALA A 169 27.75 7.30 7.37
CA ALA A 169 29.04 7.03 7.99
C ALA A 169 29.95 6.18 7.08
N VAL A 170 29.39 5.14 6.43
CA VAL A 170 30.10 4.31 5.46
C VAL A 170 30.66 5.15 4.32
N LEU A 171 29.82 6.00 3.70
CA LEU A 171 30.21 6.84 2.57
C LEU A 171 31.27 7.90 2.93
N ARG A 172 31.31 8.34 4.19
CA ARG A 172 32.27 9.32 4.68
C ARG A 172 33.54 8.70 5.28
N GLY A 173 33.73 7.38 5.12
CA GLY A 173 34.91 6.66 5.59
C GLY A 173 34.97 6.40 7.09
N GLY A 174 33.85 6.61 7.80
CA GLY A 174 33.78 6.45 9.27
C GLY A 174 33.69 5.02 9.79
N SER A 175 33.38 4.03 8.93
CA SER A 175 33.11 2.65 9.36
C SER A 175 34.13 1.60 8.88
N GLY A 176 35.06 1.97 8.00
CA GLY A 176 36.00 1.02 7.38
C GLY A 176 35.37 0.03 6.39
N ASP A 177 34.06 0.03 6.25
CA ASP A 177 33.33 -0.82 5.31
C ASP A 177 33.24 -0.22 3.91
N SER A 178 33.24 -1.08 2.88
CA SER A 178 32.84 -0.65 1.55
C SER A 178 31.30 -0.51 1.49
N LEU A 179 30.80 0.42 0.65
CA LEU A 179 29.36 0.59 0.43
C LEU A 179 28.69 -0.72 0.00
N THR A 180 29.34 -1.47 -0.89
CA THR A 180 28.83 -2.77 -1.37
C THR A 180 28.72 -3.78 -0.23
N ALA A 181 29.70 -3.86 0.67
CA ALA A 181 29.66 -4.76 1.84
C ALA A 181 28.54 -4.35 2.79
N ALA A 182 28.35 -3.05 3.05
CA ALA A 182 27.28 -2.53 3.90
C ALA A 182 25.88 -2.84 3.31
N LEU A 183 25.68 -2.60 2.02
CA LEU A 183 24.43 -2.94 1.32
C LEU A 183 24.15 -4.44 1.35
N THR A 184 25.17 -5.28 1.10
CA THR A 184 25.04 -6.74 1.14
C THR A 184 24.64 -7.22 2.53
N ARG A 185 25.24 -6.67 3.60
CA ARG A 185 24.82 -6.98 4.97
C ARG A 185 23.38 -6.59 5.24
N ALA A 186 22.97 -5.36 4.82
CA ALA A 186 21.60 -4.90 5.01
C ALA A 186 20.57 -5.81 4.32
N VAL A 187 20.88 -6.31 3.13
CA VAL A 187 20.00 -7.27 2.42
C VAL A 187 19.95 -8.61 3.13
N LYS A 188 21.09 -9.12 3.61
CA LYS A 188 21.16 -10.41 4.30
C LYS A 188 20.58 -10.40 5.72
N SER A 189 20.46 -9.21 6.33
CA SER A 189 19.89 -9.05 7.69
C SER A 189 18.38 -8.92 7.70
N LYS A 190 17.74 -9.04 6.55
CA LYS A 190 16.31 -9.01 6.38
C LYS A 190 15.69 -10.37 6.62
#